data_94ca2476cac65c54fe57f6e0fc8c7534
#
_entry.id   94ca2476cac65c54fe57f6e0fc8c7534
#
_cell.length_a   1.000
_cell.length_b   1.000
_cell.length_c   1.000
_cell.angle_alpha   90.00
_cell.angle_beta   90.00
_cell.angle_gamma   90.00
#
_symmetry.space_group_name_H-M   'P 1'
#
loop_
_entity.id
_entity.type
_entity.pdbx_description
1 polymer ?
#
loop_
_entity_poly.entity_id
_entity_poly.type
_entity_poly.pdbx_seq_one_letter_code
_entity_poly.pdbx_strand_id
1 'polypeptide(L)'
;VLAGRAIYGDEIQALRQSMEAEDAPRRAGGGVRQVAVQDDYIARIVSDIRLARPLKVVVDCGNGVAGASAPQLFRALGCEVVELFSEVDGEFPNHHPDPSKPENLRDLIAKLAETGADLGLAFDGDGDRLGIVTPSGQNIYPDRQMMLFAQDVLSRVPGGQIVFDVKCSQRLAPAILEVGGVPLMHKTGHSLIKAKMKEVDSPLGGEMSGHIFFKERWYGFD
;
A
#
# COMPACT_ATOMS: atom_id res chain seq x y z
N VAL A 1 -10.01 -12.40 -2.85
CA VAL A 1 -11.24 -11.58 -2.91
C VAL A 1 -12.33 -12.36 -3.64
N LEU A 2 -13.50 -12.51 -3.05
CA LEU A 2 -14.65 -13.17 -3.65
C LEU A 2 -15.80 -12.15 -3.84
N ALA A 3 -16.22 -11.94 -5.06
CA ALA A 3 -17.27 -10.96 -5.40
C ALA A 3 -17.06 -9.57 -4.76
N GLY A 4 -15.83 -9.06 -4.80
CA GLY A 4 -15.48 -7.75 -4.23
C GLY A 4 -15.33 -7.74 -2.70
N ARG A 5 -15.40 -8.89 -2.03
CA ARG A 5 -15.23 -9.03 -0.58
C ARG A 5 -13.95 -9.81 -0.26
N ALA A 6 -13.13 -9.27 0.63
CA ALA A 6 -12.00 -10.03 1.20
C ALA A 6 -12.55 -11.22 2.01
N ILE A 7 -12.02 -12.41 1.78
CA ILE A 7 -12.31 -13.63 2.56
C ILE A 7 -11.21 -13.85 3.58
N TYR A 8 -11.58 -14.31 4.77
CA TYR A 8 -10.64 -14.57 5.87
C TYR A 8 -11.20 -15.60 6.86
N GLY A 9 -10.36 -16.04 7.81
CA GLY A 9 -10.77 -16.94 8.88
C GLY A 9 -11.34 -18.27 8.37
N ASP A 10 -12.53 -18.61 8.80
CA ASP A 10 -13.19 -19.90 8.51
C ASP A 10 -13.43 -20.13 7.02
N GLU A 11 -13.63 -19.06 6.23
CA GLU A 11 -13.80 -19.17 4.77
C GLU A 11 -12.52 -19.68 4.09
N ILE A 12 -11.34 -19.20 4.53
CA ILE A 12 -10.05 -19.70 4.04
C ILE A 12 -9.84 -21.15 4.47
N GLN A 13 -10.21 -21.52 5.72
CA GLN A 13 -10.13 -22.89 6.19
C GLN A 13 -11.06 -23.84 5.42
N ALA A 14 -12.25 -23.39 5.07
CA ALA A 14 -13.17 -24.15 4.22
C ALA A 14 -12.60 -24.42 2.82
N LEU A 15 -11.97 -23.40 2.21
CA LEU A 15 -11.25 -23.58 0.93
C LEU A 15 -10.12 -24.60 1.06
N ARG A 16 -9.32 -24.51 2.11
CA ARG A 16 -8.25 -25.47 2.38
C ARG A 16 -8.79 -26.89 2.50
N GLN A 17 -9.84 -27.09 3.28
CA GLN A 17 -10.49 -28.41 3.45
C GLN A 17 -11.00 -28.98 2.12
N SER A 18 -11.62 -28.14 1.29
CA SER A 18 -12.09 -28.53 -0.04
C SER A 18 -10.93 -28.95 -0.97
N MET A 19 -9.80 -28.22 -0.90
CA MET A 19 -8.60 -28.58 -1.67
C MET A 19 -7.96 -29.89 -1.19
N GLU A 20 -7.86 -30.09 0.13
CA GLU A 20 -7.32 -31.31 0.73
C GLU A 20 -8.20 -32.56 0.47
N ALA A 21 -9.52 -32.36 0.37
CA ALA A 21 -10.47 -33.41 0.03
C ALA A 21 -10.54 -33.72 -1.48
N GLU A 22 -9.80 -32.98 -2.32
CA GLU A 22 -9.87 -33.04 -3.79
C GLU A 22 -11.30 -32.88 -4.35
N ASP A 23 -12.17 -32.20 -3.59
CA ASP A 23 -13.61 -32.06 -3.88
C ASP A 23 -13.92 -30.92 -4.84
N ALA A 24 -12.90 -30.38 -5.53
CA ALA A 24 -13.09 -29.34 -6.51
C ALA A 24 -13.73 -29.91 -7.79
N PRO A 25 -14.91 -29.42 -8.21
CA PRO A 25 -15.59 -29.93 -9.40
C PRO A 25 -14.74 -29.69 -10.64
N ARG A 26 -14.31 -30.78 -11.30
CA ARG A 26 -13.61 -30.71 -12.58
C ARG A 26 -14.62 -30.54 -13.70
N ARG A 27 -14.59 -29.39 -14.39
CA ARG A 27 -15.40 -29.13 -15.59
C ARG A 27 -14.50 -28.99 -16.80
N ALA A 28 -14.87 -29.66 -17.87
CA ALA A 28 -14.23 -29.45 -19.19
C ALA A 28 -14.59 -28.08 -19.77
N GLY A 29 -13.74 -27.54 -20.61
CA GLY A 29 -14.01 -26.29 -21.34
C GLY A 29 -13.50 -25.00 -20.67
N GLY A 30 -12.68 -25.11 -19.60
CA GLY A 30 -11.94 -23.98 -19.07
C GLY A 30 -10.86 -23.50 -20.04
N GLY A 31 -10.59 -22.19 -20.06
CA GLY A 31 -9.53 -21.59 -20.86
C GLY A 31 -8.78 -20.52 -20.08
N VAL A 32 -7.55 -20.23 -20.49
CA VAL A 32 -6.72 -19.14 -19.97
C VAL A 32 -6.57 -18.08 -21.06
N ARG A 33 -6.81 -16.83 -20.69
CA ARG A 33 -6.55 -15.67 -21.54
C ARG A 33 -5.58 -14.73 -20.82
N GLN A 34 -4.48 -14.39 -21.48
CA GLN A 34 -3.59 -13.33 -21.01
C GLN A 34 -4.07 -11.98 -21.54
N VAL A 35 -4.09 -10.98 -20.66
CA VAL A 35 -4.47 -9.60 -21.00
C VAL A 35 -3.41 -8.67 -20.43
N ALA A 36 -2.82 -7.83 -21.30
CA ALA A 36 -1.93 -6.76 -20.84
C ALA A 36 -2.79 -5.65 -20.24
N VAL A 37 -2.57 -5.34 -18.95
CA VAL A 37 -3.35 -4.34 -18.22
C VAL A 37 -2.48 -3.19 -17.66
N GLN A 38 -1.16 -3.29 -17.79
CA GLN A 38 -0.22 -2.36 -17.18
C GLN A 38 -0.38 -0.93 -17.69
N ASP A 39 -0.49 -0.75 -19.00
CA ASP A 39 -0.63 0.57 -19.61
C ASP A 39 -1.96 1.22 -19.20
N ASP A 40 -3.05 0.46 -19.16
CA ASP A 40 -4.35 0.92 -18.69
C ASP A 40 -4.31 1.31 -17.20
N TYR A 41 -3.62 0.52 -16.40
CA TYR A 41 -3.42 0.80 -14.97
C TYR A 41 -2.65 2.10 -14.75
N ILE A 42 -1.51 2.29 -15.43
CA ILE A 42 -0.71 3.52 -15.35
C ILE A 42 -1.52 4.72 -15.85
N ALA A 43 -2.18 4.59 -17.01
CA ALA A 43 -3.00 5.67 -17.56
C ALA A 43 -4.14 6.06 -16.61
N ARG A 44 -4.76 5.10 -15.95
CA ARG A 44 -5.82 5.36 -14.95
C ARG A 44 -5.30 6.17 -13.78
N ILE A 45 -4.12 5.85 -13.24
CA ILE A 45 -3.53 6.61 -12.12
C ILE A 45 -3.11 8.02 -12.57
N VAL A 46 -2.41 8.13 -13.69
CA VAL A 46 -1.95 9.41 -14.23
C VAL A 46 -3.10 10.35 -14.57
N SER A 47 -4.26 9.82 -14.98
CA SER A 47 -5.46 10.63 -15.24
C SER A 47 -6.03 11.27 -13.97
N ASP A 48 -5.75 10.74 -12.80
CA ASP A 48 -6.34 11.11 -11.53
C ASP A 48 -5.36 11.86 -10.58
N ILE A 49 -4.07 11.54 -10.66
CA ILE A 49 -3.04 12.11 -9.79
C ILE A 49 -2.28 13.23 -10.53
N ARG A 50 -2.17 14.37 -9.87
CA ARG A 50 -1.33 15.48 -10.34
C ARG A 50 -0.40 15.95 -9.23
N LEU A 51 0.89 15.94 -9.52
CA LEU A 51 1.89 16.48 -8.60
C LEU A 51 1.92 18.01 -8.70
N ALA A 52 2.06 18.71 -7.58
CA ALA A 52 2.16 20.17 -7.53
C ALA A 52 3.46 20.68 -8.19
N ARG A 53 4.51 19.86 -8.20
CA ARG A 53 5.78 20.10 -8.89
C ARG A 53 6.43 18.77 -9.28
N PRO A 54 7.36 18.77 -10.23
CA PRO A 54 8.22 17.61 -10.43
C PRO A 54 9.00 17.26 -9.16
N LEU A 55 9.16 15.99 -8.88
CA LEU A 55 9.94 15.46 -7.77
C LEU A 55 11.06 14.55 -8.31
N LYS A 56 12.20 14.57 -7.65
CA LYS A 56 13.22 13.55 -7.81
C LYS A 56 13.03 12.50 -6.73
N VAL A 57 12.78 11.26 -7.12
CA VAL A 57 12.49 10.17 -6.19
C VAL A 57 13.44 9.00 -6.37
N VAL A 58 13.85 8.38 -5.27
CA VAL A 58 14.50 7.07 -5.30
C VAL A 58 13.42 6.03 -5.05
N VAL A 59 13.27 5.09 -5.96
CA VAL A 59 12.29 4.01 -5.88
C VAL A 59 13.01 2.69 -5.67
N ASP A 60 12.87 2.13 -4.49
CA ASP A 60 13.42 0.84 -4.09
C ASP A 60 12.33 -0.22 -4.18
N CYS A 61 12.46 -1.12 -5.13
CA CYS A 61 11.52 -2.21 -5.36
C CYS A 61 11.92 -3.51 -4.66
N GLY A 62 13.10 -3.57 -4.03
CA GLY A 62 13.60 -4.76 -3.32
C GLY A 62 13.53 -6.05 -4.12
N ASN A 63 13.65 -5.99 -5.47
CA ASN A 63 13.41 -7.09 -6.40
C ASN A 63 11.97 -7.67 -6.38
N GLY A 64 11.02 -6.97 -5.75
CA GLY A 64 9.60 -7.32 -5.73
C GLY A 64 8.88 -6.96 -7.03
N VAL A 65 7.62 -7.36 -7.13
CA VAL A 65 6.79 -7.16 -8.35
C VAL A 65 6.52 -5.70 -8.69
N ALA A 66 6.66 -4.78 -7.70
CA ALA A 66 6.56 -3.34 -7.93
C ALA A 66 7.58 -2.83 -8.96
N GLY A 67 8.73 -3.51 -9.11
CA GLY A 67 9.76 -3.19 -10.11
C GLY A 67 9.24 -3.15 -11.55
N ALA A 68 8.25 -3.96 -11.87
CA ALA A 68 7.65 -3.99 -13.19
C ALA A 68 6.78 -2.76 -13.52
N SER A 69 6.30 -2.01 -12.52
CA SER A 69 5.31 -0.95 -12.74
C SER A 69 5.66 0.38 -12.06
N ALA A 70 6.16 0.39 -10.82
CA ALA A 70 6.35 1.59 -10.03
C ALA A 70 7.30 2.62 -10.67
N PRO A 71 8.49 2.24 -11.18
CA PRO A 71 9.38 3.22 -11.82
C PRO A 71 8.74 3.90 -13.04
N GLN A 72 8.02 3.13 -13.86
CA GLN A 72 7.32 3.64 -15.04
C GLN A 72 6.19 4.58 -14.62
N LEU A 73 5.42 4.21 -13.60
CA LEU A 73 4.32 5.02 -13.06
C LEU A 73 4.82 6.39 -12.56
N PHE A 74 5.88 6.41 -11.74
CA PHE A 74 6.41 7.69 -11.22
C PHE A 74 6.98 8.58 -12.32
N ARG A 75 7.62 8.01 -13.35
CA ARG A 75 8.04 8.77 -14.54
C ARG A 75 6.85 9.36 -15.30
N ALA A 76 5.79 8.57 -15.47
CA ALA A 76 4.56 9.03 -16.12
C ALA A 76 3.84 10.15 -15.33
N LEU A 77 4.03 10.20 -14.01
CA LEU A 77 3.59 11.31 -13.14
C LEU A 77 4.51 12.54 -13.19
N GLY A 78 5.61 12.50 -13.97
CA GLY A 78 6.55 13.61 -14.14
C GLY A 78 7.70 13.63 -13.12
N CYS A 79 7.96 12.54 -12.42
CA CYS A 79 9.11 12.42 -11.53
C CYS A 79 10.41 12.09 -12.28
N GLU A 80 11.54 12.61 -11.78
CA GLU A 80 12.85 12.05 -12.05
C GLU A 80 13.05 10.84 -11.14
N VAL A 81 13.21 9.65 -11.72
CA VAL A 81 13.25 8.39 -10.97
C VAL A 81 14.64 7.78 -10.97
N VAL A 82 15.19 7.59 -9.79
CA VAL A 82 16.39 6.77 -9.54
C VAL A 82 15.90 5.41 -9.03
N GLU A 83 16.22 4.36 -9.76
CA GLU A 83 15.78 3.00 -9.42
C GLU A 83 16.79 2.26 -8.53
N LEU A 84 16.28 1.51 -7.57
CA LEU A 84 16.99 0.50 -6.83
C LEU A 84 16.24 -0.83 -6.94
N PHE A 85 16.96 -1.88 -7.29
CA PHE A 85 16.50 -3.27 -7.27
C PHE A 85 15.16 -3.48 -7.99
N SER A 86 15.00 -2.86 -9.18
CA SER A 86 13.75 -2.90 -9.96
C SER A 86 13.60 -4.17 -10.81
N GLU A 87 14.68 -4.97 -10.99
CA GLU A 87 14.57 -6.28 -11.62
C GLU A 87 13.79 -7.23 -10.70
N VAL A 88 12.69 -7.82 -11.23
CA VAL A 88 11.84 -8.73 -10.44
C VAL A 88 12.55 -10.08 -10.29
N ASP A 89 12.86 -10.43 -9.04
CA ASP A 89 13.52 -11.70 -8.68
C ASP A 89 12.98 -12.21 -7.35
N GLY A 90 12.27 -13.34 -7.38
CA GLY A 90 11.66 -13.94 -6.19
C GLY A 90 12.65 -14.45 -5.13
N GLU A 91 13.95 -14.49 -5.43
CA GLU A 91 15.00 -14.81 -4.45
C GLU A 91 15.45 -13.59 -3.62
N PHE A 92 15.05 -12.36 -4.02
CA PHE A 92 15.37 -11.11 -3.34
C PHE A 92 16.86 -10.94 -3.00
N PRO A 93 17.76 -10.94 -4.01
CA PRO A 93 19.20 -11.08 -3.78
C PRO A 93 19.86 -9.90 -3.07
N ASN A 94 19.23 -8.73 -3.01
CA ASN A 94 19.81 -7.53 -2.41
C ASN A 94 19.42 -7.37 -0.95
N HIS A 95 18.13 -7.28 -0.65
CA HIS A 95 17.59 -7.26 0.70
C HIS A 95 16.17 -7.83 0.71
N HIS A 96 15.69 -8.24 1.87
CA HIS A 96 14.31 -8.66 2.01
C HIS A 96 13.37 -7.46 1.80
N PRO A 97 12.37 -7.55 0.89
CA PRO A 97 11.48 -6.43 0.55
C PRO A 97 10.42 -6.23 1.64
N ASP A 98 10.82 -5.72 2.78
CA ASP A 98 9.96 -5.34 3.90
C ASP A 98 10.37 -3.94 4.41
N PRO A 99 9.68 -2.87 3.97
CA PRO A 99 10.02 -1.50 4.34
C PRO A 99 9.73 -1.16 5.81
N SER A 100 9.06 -2.04 6.55
CA SER A 100 8.86 -1.87 7.99
C SER A 100 10.15 -2.06 8.80
N LYS A 101 11.18 -2.66 8.20
CA LYS A 101 12.47 -2.97 8.82
C LYS A 101 13.52 -1.93 8.44
N PRO A 102 14.08 -1.17 9.41
CA PRO A 102 15.09 -0.14 9.11
C PRO A 102 16.34 -0.66 8.39
N GLU A 103 16.72 -1.90 8.64
CA GLU A 103 17.86 -2.54 7.96
C GLU A 103 17.66 -2.67 6.45
N ASN A 104 16.44 -2.81 5.97
CA ASN A 104 16.09 -2.94 4.55
C ASN A 104 16.04 -1.58 3.83
N LEU A 105 16.09 -0.47 4.57
CA LEU A 105 16.07 0.88 4.00
C LEU A 105 17.47 1.51 3.84
N ARG A 106 18.55 0.78 4.15
CA ARG A 106 19.93 1.31 4.15
C ARG A 106 20.35 1.80 2.78
N ASP A 107 20.11 1.00 1.75
CA ASP A 107 20.52 1.33 0.37
C ASP A 107 19.70 2.50 -0.16
N LEU A 108 18.41 2.54 0.15
CA LEU A 108 17.54 3.67 -0.16
C LEU A 108 18.02 4.96 0.50
N ILE A 109 18.38 4.94 1.78
CA ILE A 109 18.90 6.10 2.53
C ILE A 109 20.23 6.55 1.94
N ALA A 110 21.14 5.63 1.63
CA ALA A 110 22.42 5.96 1.00
C ALA A 110 22.22 6.59 -0.38
N LYS A 111 21.30 6.05 -1.19
CA LYS A 111 21.02 6.58 -2.52
C LYS A 111 20.32 7.95 -2.47
N LEU A 112 19.48 8.22 -1.48
CA LEU A 112 18.92 9.55 -1.23
C LEU A 112 20.02 10.59 -0.98
N ALA A 113 20.97 10.27 -0.10
CA ALA A 113 22.09 11.16 0.21
C ALA A 113 23.01 11.39 -1.01
N GLU A 114 23.28 10.33 -1.81
CA GLU A 114 24.09 10.41 -3.02
C GLU A 114 23.46 11.29 -4.10
N THR A 115 22.16 11.16 -4.30
CA THR A 115 21.44 11.76 -5.44
C THR A 115 20.77 13.08 -5.13
N GLY A 116 20.66 13.45 -3.85
CA GLY A 116 19.92 14.63 -3.40
C GLY A 116 18.45 14.59 -3.76
N ALA A 117 17.85 13.40 -3.82
CA ALA A 117 16.44 13.24 -4.17
C ALA A 117 15.51 13.79 -3.08
N ASP A 118 14.31 14.22 -3.52
CA ASP A 118 13.29 14.81 -2.63
C ASP A 118 12.65 13.78 -1.69
N LEU A 119 12.61 12.49 -2.10
CA LEU A 119 11.89 11.44 -1.38
C LEU A 119 12.42 10.05 -1.75
N GLY A 120 12.45 9.15 -0.78
CA GLY A 120 12.67 7.72 -0.98
C GLY A 120 11.37 6.94 -0.79
N LEU A 121 11.13 6.01 -1.69
CA LEU A 121 9.94 5.15 -1.74
C LEU A 121 10.40 3.69 -1.78
N ALA A 122 10.04 2.91 -0.76
CA ALA A 122 10.37 1.49 -0.68
C ALA A 122 9.10 0.65 -0.74
N PHE A 123 9.05 -0.30 -1.66
CA PHE A 123 7.95 -1.23 -1.79
C PHE A 123 8.26 -2.58 -1.15
N ASP A 124 7.24 -3.27 -0.68
CA ASP A 124 7.39 -4.65 -0.27
C ASP A 124 7.28 -5.63 -1.45
N GLY A 125 7.37 -6.93 -1.17
CA GLY A 125 7.53 -7.96 -2.20
C GLY A 125 6.40 -8.06 -3.21
N ASP A 126 5.16 -7.84 -2.80
CA ASP A 126 3.98 -7.82 -3.67
C ASP A 126 3.46 -6.40 -3.98
N GLY A 127 4.15 -5.37 -3.45
CA GLY A 127 3.94 -3.98 -3.79
C GLY A 127 2.70 -3.34 -3.17
N ASP A 128 2.12 -3.94 -2.14
CA ASP A 128 0.92 -3.43 -1.47
C ASP A 128 1.23 -2.58 -0.23
N ARG A 129 2.51 -2.47 0.18
CA ARG A 129 2.98 -1.61 1.28
C ARG A 129 4.07 -0.67 0.83
N LEU A 130 4.00 0.57 1.31
CA LEU A 130 4.92 1.64 0.95
C LEU A 130 5.65 2.20 2.17
N GLY A 131 6.97 2.09 2.19
CA GLY A 131 7.85 2.83 3.08
C GLY A 131 8.23 4.18 2.48
N ILE A 132 8.23 5.22 3.30
CA ILE A 132 8.59 6.58 2.88
C ILE A 132 9.80 7.05 3.69
N VAL A 133 10.83 7.51 2.99
CA VAL A 133 12.05 8.03 3.61
C VAL A 133 12.29 9.47 3.16
N THR A 134 12.53 10.36 4.12
CA THR A 134 12.84 11.78 3.85
C THR A 134 14.26 11.94 3.31
N PRO A 135 14.62 13.11 2.71
CA PRO A 135 15.99 13.40 2.27
C PRO A 135 17.04 13.31 3.40
N SER A 136 16.62 13.52 4.66
CA SER A 136 17.49 13.36 5.83
C SER A 136 17.63 11.91 6.32
N GLY A 137 17.07 10.94 5.62
CA GLY A 137 17.12 9.52 5.99
C GLY A 137 16.13 9.09 7.06
N GLN A 138 15.13 9.91 7.38
CA GLN A 138 14.11 9.55 8.36
C GLN A 138 13.01 8.70 7.72
N ASN A 139 12.74 7.52 8.28
CA ASN A 139 11.60 6.72 7.92
C ASN A 139 10.30 7.33 8.48
N ILE A 140 9.33 7.58 7.61
CA ILE A 140 7.98 8.01 7.97
C ILE A 140 7.10 6.78 8.16
N TYR A 141 6.98 6.32 9.38
CA TYR A 141 6.19 5.14 9.72
C TYR A 141 4.72 5.27 9.30
N PRO A 142 4.03 4.14 8.98
CA PRO A 142 2.66 4.15 8.44
C PRO A 142 1.64 4.92 9.28
N ASP A 143 1.73 4.85 10.60
CA ASP A 143 0.84 5.63 11.49
C ASP A 143 1.05 7.15 11.37
N ARG A 144 2.26 7.59 10.98
CA ARG A 144 2.56 9.00 10.67
C ARG A 144 2.02 9.40 9.29
N GLN A 145 2.17 8.49 8.33
CA GLN A 145 1.53 8.65 7.00
C GLN A 145 0.02 8.77 7.16
N MET A 146 -0.59 7.94 8.02
CA MET A 146 -2.02 7.98 8.34
C MET A 146 -2.46 9.33 8.93
N MET A 147 -1.63 10.01 9.75
CA MET A 147 -1.96 11.35 10.25
C MET A 147 -2.09 12.36 9.10
N LEU A 148 -1.14 12.32 8.14
CA LEU A 148 -1.18 13.19 6.96
C LEU A 148 -2.38 12.88 6.07
N PHE A 149 -2.63 11.61 5.80
CA PHE A 149 -3.76 11.19 4.97
C PHE A 149 -5.11 11.48 5.63
N ALA A 150 -5.21 11.32 6.97
CA ALA A 150 -6.43 11.68 7.69
C ALA A 150 -6.73 13.18 7.57
N GLN A 151 -5.71 14.04 7.69
CA GLN A 151 -5.88 15.48 7.50
C GLN A 151 -6.41 15.81 6.11
N ASP A 152 -5.85 15.21 5.07
CA ASP A 152 -6.26 15.43 3.69
C ASP A 152 -7.69 14.91 3.43
N VAL A 153 -7.96 13.66 3.80
CA VAL A 153 -9.27 13.03 3.60
C VAL A 153 -10.37 13.75 4.37
N LEU A 154 -10.13 14.12 5.64
CA LEU A 154 -11.12 14.79 6.48
C LEU A 154 -11.39 16.24 6.04
N SER A 155 -10.50 16.86 5.28
CA SER A 155 -10.79 18.16 4.64
C SER A 155 -11.93 18.07 3.61
N ARG A 156 -12.14 16.87 3.03
CA ARG A 156 -13.22 16.57 2.06
C ARG A 156 -14.40 15.83 2.67
N VAL A 157 -14.17 15.09 3.77
CA VAL A 157 -15.19 14.30 4.47
C VAL A 157 -15.16 14.65 5.97
N PRO A 158 -15.62 15.86 6.35
CA PRO A 158 -15.62 16.29 7.75
C PRO A 158 -16.41 15.34 8.66
N GLY A 159 -15.87 15.03 9.82
CA GLY A 159 -16.50 14.12 10.77
C GLY A 159 -16.37 12.63 10.43
N GLY A 160 -15.66 12.28 9.34
CA GLY A 160 -15.45 10.90 8.94
C GLY A 160 -14.76 10.06 10.02
N GLN A 161 -15.14 8.78 10.12
CA GLN A 161 -14.48 7.83 11.00
C GLN A 161 -13.21 7.30 10.29
N ILE A 162 -12.08 7.33 10.99
CA ILE A 162 -10.81 6.79 10.49
C ILE A 162 -10.50 5.50 11.26
N VAL A 163 -10.48 4.38 10.54
CA VAL A 163 -10.22 3.06 11.12
C VAL A 163 -8.72 2.79 11.12
N PHE A 164 -8.16 2.36 12.27
CA PHE A 164 -6.75 2.01 12.36
C PHE A 164 -6.52 0.86 13.33
N ASP A 165 -5.40 0.14 13.16
CA ASP A 165 -5.12 -1.01 13.98
C ASP A 165 -4.52 -0.66 15.35
N VAL A 166 -4.65 -1.60 16.29
CA VAL A 166 -4.19 -1.43 17.68
C VAL A 166 -2.67 -1.21 17.81
N LYS A 167 -1.87 -1.52 16.79
CA LYS A 167 -0.41 -1.35 16.79
C LYS A 167 0.03 0.08 16.44
N CYS A 168 -0.88 0.89 15.91
CA CYS A 168 -0.60 2.30 15.64
C CYS A 168 -0.27 3.07 16.93
N SER A 169 0.57 4.09 16.80
CA SER A 169 0.94 4.98 17.89
C SER A 169 -0.28 5.63 18.56
N GLN A 170 -0.23 5.80 19.88
CA GLN A 170 -1.23 6.55 20.64
C GLN A 170 -1.41 8.00 20.17
N ARG A 171 -0.49 8.52 19.36
CA ARG A 171 -0.59 9.88 18.78
C ARG A 171 -1.57 9.98 17.61
N LEU A 172 -1.92 8.84 16.98
CA LEU A 172 -2.81 8.86 15.81
C LEU A 172 -4.23 9.29 16.15
N ALA A 173 -4.81 8.78 17.24
CA ALA A 173 -6.17 9.14 17.64
C ALA A 173 -6.33 10.64 17.96
N PRO A 174 -5.44 11.27 18.78
CA PRO A 174 -5.46 12.73 18.97
C PRO A 174 -5.32 13.52 17.68
N ALA A 175 -4.42 13.11 16.77
CA ALA A 175 -4.23 13.78 15.47
C ALA A 175 -5.49 13.74 14.60
N ILE A 176 -6.23 12.61 14.60
CA ILE A 176 -7.52 12.50 13.88
C ILE A 176 -8.56 13.43 14.50
N LEU A 177 -8.65 13.50 15.83
CA LEU A 177 -9.57 14.39 16.54
C LEU A 177 -9.27 15.88 16.26
N GLU A 178 -7.99 16.25 16.24
CA GLU A 178 -7.54 17.63 15.97
C GLU A 178 -8.01 18.15 14.61
N VAL A 179 -8.08 17.27 13.62
CA VAL A 179 -8.55 17.62 12.26
C VAL A 179 -10.06 17.32 12.05
N GLY A 180 -10.80 17.11 13.13
CA GLY A 180 -12.26 16.97 13.11
C GLY A 180 -12.80 15.60 12.70
N GLY A 181 -11.98 14.55 12.74
CA GLY A 181 -12.38 13.17 12.48
C GLY A 181 -12.76 12.40 13.74
N VAL A 182 -13.24 11.18 13.56
CA VAL A 182 -13.58 10.25 14.64
C VAL A 182 -12.63 9.04 14.58
N PRO A 183 -11.68 8.89 15.53
CA PRO A 183 -10.77 7.75 15.54
C PRO A 183 -11.47 6.46 15.95
N LEU A 184 -11.27 5.39 15.20
CA LEU A 184 -11.82 4.07 15.47
C LEU A 184 -10.72 3.01 15.46
N MET A 185 -10.27 2.60 16.64
CA MET A 185 -9.28 1.53 16.78
C MET A 185 -9.94 0.17 16.56
N HIS A 186 -9.28 -0.70 15.79
CA HIS A 186 -9.79 -2.04 15.48
C HIS A 186 -8.68 -3.10 15.58
N LYS A 187 -9.06 -4.36 15.43
CA LYS A 187 -8.14 -5.51 15.38
C LYS A 187 -7.24 -5.40 14.16
N THR A 188 -5.95 -5.75 14.33
CA THR A 188 -5.00 -5.89 13.22
C THR A 188 -5.43 -6.97 12.24
N GLY A 189 -5.24 -6.70 10.97
CA GLY A 189 -5.52 -7.57 9.83
C GLY A 189 -6.21 -6.81 8.71
N HIS A 190 -5.53 -6.65 7.58
CA HIS A 190 -6.03 -5.84 6.45
C HIS A 190 -7.47 -6.18 6.04
N SER A 191 -7.84 -7.47 6.03
CA SER A 191 -9.20 -7.91 5.74
C SER A 191 -10.22 -7.45 6.80
N LEU A 192 -9.80 -7.42 8.10
CA LEU A 192 -10.63 -6.96 9.20
C LEU A 192 -10.82 -5.44 9.17
N ILE A 193 -9.75 -4.69 8.89
CA ILE A 193 -9.81 -3.23 8.72
C ILE A 193 -10.74 -2.89 7.55
N LYS A 194 -10.59 -3.54 6.39
CA LYS A 194 -11.46 -3.33 5.22
C LYS A 194 -12.93 -3.65 5.51
N ALA A 195 -13.20 -4.74 6.24
CA ALA A 195 -14.55 -5.10 6.66
C ALA A 195 -15.15 -4.04 7.60
N LYS A 196 -14.35 -3.55 8.56
CA LYS A 196 -14.77 -2.50 9.50
C LYS A 196 -15.00 -1.17 8.81
N MET A 197 -14.13 -0.78 7.89
CA MET A 197 -14.33 0.42 7.07
C MET A 197 -15.68 0.39 6.33
N LYS A 198 -16.02 -0.76 5.74
CA LYS A 198 -17.29 -0.94 5.04
C LYS A 198 -18.49 -0.88 5.99
N GLU A 199 -18.37 -1.46 7.19
CA GLU A 199 -19.43 -1.46 8.21
C GLU A 199 -19.77 -0.03 8.67
N VAL A 200 -18.75 0.82 8.89
CA VAL A 200 -18.91 2.17 9.43
C VAL A 200 -18.83 3.28 8.38
N ASP A 201 -18.77 2.90 7.12
CA ASP A 201 -18.61 3.82 5.98
C ASP A 201 -17.37 4.73 6.08
N SER A 202 -16.27 4.21 6.62
CA SER A 202 -15.03 4.97 6.82
C SER A 202 -14.38 5.39 5.50
N PRO A 203 -13.95 6.66 5.35
CA PRO A 203 -13.26 7.13 4.16
C PRO A 203 -11.79 6.69 4.08
N LEU A 204 -11.17 6.36 5.22
CA LEU A 204 -9.76 5.99 5.31
C LEU A 204 -9.57 4.94 6.42
N GLY A 205 -8.76 3.95 6.15
CA GLY A 205 -8.28 3.02 7.15
C GLY A 205 -6.82 2.67 6.93
N GLY A 206 -6.18 2.09 7.96
CA GLY A 206 -4.80 1.65 7.80
C GLY A 206 -4.24 0.91 8.99
N GLU A 207 -3.06 0.36 8.78
CA GLU A 207 -2.34 -0.45 9.76
C GLU A 207 -0.90 0.01 9.93
N MET A 208 -0.33 -0.26 11.08
CA MET A 208 1.10 -0.03 11.34
C MET A 208 2.02 -0.84 10.42
N SER A 209 1.51 -1.91 9.81
CA SER A 209 2.22 -2.74 8.84
C SER A 209 2.46 -2.05 7.48
N GLY A 210 1.75 -0.96 7.17
CA GLY A 210 1.88 -0.22 5.92
C GLY A 210 0.68 -0.34 4.98
N HIS A 211 -0.27 -1.21 5.27
CA HIS A 211 -1.54 -1.27 4.52
C HIS A 211 -2.36 -0.02 4.80
N ILE A 212 -2.73 0.70 3.75
CA ILE A 212 -3.54 1.93 3.82
C ILE A 212 -4.64 1.88 2.77
N PHE A 213 -5.88 2.15 3.18
CA PHE A 213 -7.07 1.97 2.35
C PHE A 213 -7.84 3.27 2.19
N PHE A 214 -7.98 3.74 0.97
CA PHE A 214 -8.76 4.93 0.61
C PHE A 214 -10.09 4.51 -0.03
N LYS A 215 -11.22 4.87 0.59
CA LYS A 215 -12.55 4.58 0.03
C LYS A 215 -12.81 5.30 -1.30
N GLU A 216 -12.33 6.54 -1.43
CA GLU A 216 -12.72 7.43 -2.52
C GLU A 216 -12.20 7.02 -3.90
N ARG A 217 -11.15 6.19 -3.99
CA ARG A 217 -10.50 5.81 -5.24
C ARG A 217 -10.62 4.33 -5.56
N TRP A 218 -10.18 3.48 -4.66
CA TRP A 218 -10.08 2.03 -4.82
C TRP A 218 -10.71 1.34 -3.61
N TYR A 219 -12.01 1.43 -3.50
CA TYR A 219 -12.74 0.97 -2.32
C TYR A 219 -12.32 -0.45 -1.88
N GLY A 220 -11.68 -0.53 -0.72
CA GLY A 220 -11.29 -1.78 -0.09
C GLY A 220 -9.99 -2.40 -0.60
N PHE A 221 -9.17 -1.65 -1.35
CA PHE A 221 -7.83 -2.07 -1.77
C PHE A 221 -6.75 -1.19 -1.15
N ASP A 222 -5.51 -1.73 -1.04
CA ASP A 222 -4.30 -1.05 -0.60
C ASP A 222 -3.78 -0.08 -1.64
#